data_c320d2278608232ab19e2db8d119c598
#
_entry.id   c320d2278608232ab19e2db8d119c598
#
_cell.length_a   1.000
_cell.length_b   1.000
_cell.length_c   1.000
_cell.angle_alpha   90.00
_cell.angle_beta   90.00
_cell.angle_gamma   90.00
#
_symmetry.space_group_name_H-M   'P 1'
#
loop_
_entity.id
_entity.type
_entity.pdbx_description
1 polymer ?
#
loop_
_entity_poly.entity_id
_entity_poly.type
_entity_poly.pdbx_seq_one_letter_code
_entity_poly.pdbx_strand_id
1 'polypeptide(L)'
;MIRKILTLLICLPIITIGQTTIILSKASMNYIKWMKDENVTILNAYTIKNTDSILNLADGIILTGGEDINPLEYNNTSNLEVCGDINYSRDTLERKLFDFAFENKIPLIGVCRGMQMMNVASGGTLYGDIPTQVGTDVIHRNNGEVIHEIAIVDTCSLIFPIDRDTFTVNSWHHQALNIIPNHIKVIARSYDGLPEAVVMDKSVHPFMIAVQFHPERLGKENDIHKIMKESFFRAIYYNSKD
;
A
#
# COMPACT_ATOMS: atom_id res chain seq x y z
N MET A 1 -2.36 -4.97 70.63
CA MET A 1 -1.46 -5.16 69.50
C MET A 1 -2.24 -4.90 68.20
N ILE A 2 -2.11 -3.71 67.60
CA ILE A 2 -2.83 -3.34 66.38
C ILE A 2 -1.88 -3.60 65.21
N ARG A 3 -2.20 -4.60 64.37
CA ARG A 3 -1.47 -4.89 63.11
C ARG A 3 -1.80 -3.82 62.07
N LYS A 4 -0.83 -2.98 61.73
CA LYS A 4 -0.92 -2.08 60.57
C LYS A 4 -0.78 -2.90 59.27
N ILE A 5 -1.89 -2.99 58.55
CA ILE A 5 -1.87 -3.54 57.16
C ILE A 5 -1.31 -2.44 56.27
N LEU A 6 -0.10 -2.70 55.76
CA LEU A 6 0.55 -1.83 54.73
C LEU A 6 -0.02 -2.22 53.36
N THR A 7 -0.96 -1.39 52.85
CA THR A 7 -1.48 -1.57 51.48
C THR A 7 -0.45 -1.07 50.52
N LEU A 8 0.22 -1.99 49.83
CA LEU A 8 1.18 -1.68 48.76
C LEU A 8 0.37 -1.28 47.50
N LEU A 9 0.31 0.01 47.20
CA LEU A 9 -0.25 0.52 45.93
C LEU A 9 0.71 0.18 44.83
N ILE A 10 0.44 -0.87 44.04
CA ILE A 10 1.18 -1.19 42.82
C ILE A 10 0.70 -0.21 41.76
N CYS A 11 1.45 0.86 41.52
CA CYS A 11 1.31 1.69 40.33
C CYS A 11 1.75 0.87 39.11
N LEU A 12 0.80 0.21 38.46
CA LEU A 12 1.04 -0.30 37.11
C LEU A 12 1.26 0.91 36.19
N PRO A 13 2.34 0.93 35.38
CA PRO A 13 2.50 1.98 34.38
C PRO A 13 1.29 1.94 33.46
N ILE A 14 0.55 3.04 33.38
CA ILE A 14 -0.46 3.24 32.34
C ILE A 14 0.36 3.38 31.03
N ILE A 15 0.43 2.30 30.26
CA ILE A 15 0.94 2.34 28.88
C ILE A 15 -0.12 3.15 28.12
N THR A 16 0.11 4.44 27.98
CA THR A 16 -0.63 5.24 27.00
C THR A 16 -0.21 4.71 25.63
N ILE A 17 -1.07 3.91 25.02
CA ILE A 17 -0.95 3.58 23.60
C ILE A 17 -1.09 4.92 22.87
N GLY A 18 0.02 5.42 22.32
CA GLY A 18 0.02 6.66 21.54
C GLY A 18 -0.97 6.54 20.38
N GLN A 19 -1.59 7.67 20.02
CA GLN A 19 -2.49 7.73 18.87
C GLN A 19 -1.69 7.51 17.59
N THR A 20 -2.02 6.47 16.82
CA THR A 20 -1.39 6.17 15.52
C THR A 20 -2.00 7.04 14.43
N THR A 21 -1.18 7.73 13.66
CA THR A 21 -1.62 8.55 12.53
C THR A 21 -1.28 7.88 11.20
N ILE A 22 -2.30 7.56 10.40
CA ILE A 22 -2.16 7.02 9.05
C ILE A 22 -2.54 8.10 8.04
N ILE A 23 -1.64 8.36 7.09
CA ILE A 23 -1.89 9.26 5.96
C ILE A 23 -2.33 8.44 4.75
N LEU A 24 -3.53 8.71 4.23
CA LEU A 24 -4.00 8.21 2.93
C LEU A 24 -3.71 9.26 1.87
N SER A 25 -3.14 8.85 0.72
CA SER A 25 -2.89 9.78 -0.38
C SER A 25 -4.19 10.40 -0.90
N LYS A 26 -5.25 9.60 -1.09
CA LYS A 26 -6.62 10.04 -1.40
C LYS A 26 -7.60 9.11 -0.69
N ALA A 27 -8.23 9.59 0.38
CA ALA A 27 -9.10 8.76 1.19
C ALA A 27 -10.41 8.40 0.47
N SER A 28 -10.80 7.13 0.57
CA SER A 28 -12.15 6.68 0.31
C SER A 28 -12.69 5.90 1.51
N MET A 29 -14.00 5.67 1.55
CA MET A 29 -14.64 4.99 2.68
C MET A 29 -14.11 3.57 2.89
N ASN A 30 -13.68 2.86 1.83
CA ASN A 30 -13.14 1.50 1.95
C ASN A 30 -11.79 1.50 2.66
N TYR A 31 -10.85 2.41 2.31
CA TYR A 31 -9.57 2.55 3.02
C TYR A 31 -9.76 2.98 4.47
N ILE A 32 -10.69 3.93 4.72
CA ILE A 32 -11.01 4.37 6.09
C ILE A 32 -11.53 3.19 6.92
N LYS A 33 -12.47 2.41 6.40
CA LYS A 33 -13.01 1.22 7.08
C LYS A 33 -11.94 0.15 7.30
N TRP A 34 -11.04 -0.04 6.32
CA TRP A 34 -9.95 -1.02 6.40
C TRP A 34 -9.00 -0.70 7.54
N MET A 35 -8.57 0.57 7.67
CA MET A 35 -7.57 0.99 8.65
C MET A 35 -8.15 1.48 9.98
N LYS A 36 -9.49 1.61 10.08
CA LYS A 36 -10.12 2.10 11.32
C LYS A 36 -9.80 1.18 12.50
N ASP A 37 -9.37 1.82 13.62
CA ASP A 37 -9.17 1.21 14.93
C ASP A 37 -9.42 2.27 16.03
N GLU A 38 -9.50 1.87 17.30
CA GLU A 38 -9.85 2.77 18.41
C GLU A 38 -8.86 3.93 18.59
N ASN A 39 -7.56 3.67 18.34
CA ASN A 39 -6.46 4.64 18.53
C ASN A 39 -5.85 5.11 17.21
N VAL A 40 -6.61 5.08 16.11
CA VAL A 40 -6.12 5.47 14.79
C VAL A 40 -6.77 6.75 14.31
N THR A 41 -5.93 7.74 13.99
CA THR A 41 -6.29 8.94 13.23
C THR A 41 -5.96 8.73 11.76
N ILE A 42 -6.93 8.97 10.88
CA ILE A 42 -6.75 8.88 9.43
C ILE A 42 -6.80 10.28 8.83
N LEU A 43 -5.74 10.66 8.13
CA LEU A 43 -5.63 11.94 7.42
C LEU A 43 -5.73 11.72 5.90
N ASN A 44 -6.51 12.57 5.22
CA ASN A 44 -6.63 12.56 3.77
C ASN A 44 -5.72 13.65 3.17
N ALA A 45 -4.55 13.26 2.70
CA ALA A 45 -3.57 14.20 2.16
C ALA A 45 -4.11 14.99 0.96
N TYR A 46 -4.96 14.39 0.13
CA TYR A 46 -5.51 15.03 -1.07
C TYR A 46 -6.36 16.29 -0.77
N THR A 47 -6.95 16.38 0.41
CA THR A 47 -7.79 17.52 0.82
C THR A 47 -7.04 18.57 1.65
N ILE A 48 -5.80 18.29 2.02
CA ILE A 48 -4.98 19.17 2.85
C ILE A 48 -4.12 20.08 1.96
N LYS A 49 -4.30 21.40 2.08
CA LYS A 49 -3.59 22.38 1.25
C LYS A 49 -2.07 22.37 1.44
N ASN A 50 -1.62 22.16 2.67
CA ASN A 50 -0.20 22.09 3.00
C ASN A 50 0.15 20.69 3.49
N THR A 51 0.57 19.82 2.59
CA THR A 51 0.94 18.44 2.90
C THR A 51 2.11 18.36 3.91
N ASP A 52 3.07 19.30 3.87
CA ASP A 52 4.21 19.32 4.79
C ASP A 52 3.77 19.37 6.25
N SER A 53 2.63 20.03 6.52
CA SER A 53 2.11 20.14 7.88
C SER A 53 1.68 18.83 8.53
N ILE A 54 1.45 17.79 7.73
CA ILE A 54 1.01 16.48 8.22
C ILE A 54 2.06 15.38 8.08
N LEU A 55 3.11 15.57 7.27
CA LEU A 55 4.11 14.52 7.03
C LEU A 55 4.76 14.04 8.32
N ASN A 56 5.17 14.96 9.19
CA ASN A 56 5.80 14.65 10.48
C ASN A 56 4.84 13.99 11.50
N LEU A 57 3.56 13.89 11.18
CA LEU A 57 2.58 13.19 12.01
C LEU A 57 2.40 11.73 11.57
N ALA A 58 2.99 11.33 10.43
CA ALA A 58 2.77 10.03 9.84
C ALA A 58 3.49 8.91 10.59
N ASP A 59 2.76 7.99 11.18
CA ASP A 59 3.28 6.70 11.62
C ASP A 59 3.22 5.66 10.50
N GLY A 60 2.35 5.86 9.51
CA GLY A 60 2.23 5.02 8.33
C GLY A 60 1.56 5.76 7.16
N ILE A 61 1.89 5.36 5.93
CA ILE A 61 1.37 5.98 4.70
C ILE A 61 0.74 4.91 3.81
N ILE A 62 -0.41 5.23 3.20
CA ILE A 62 -1.04 4.39 2.18
C ILE A 62 -1.22 5.20 0.91
N LEU A 63 -0.56 4.77 -0.16
CA LEU A 63 -0.82 5.24 -1.52
C LEU A 63 -2.00 4.45 -2.08
N THR A 64 -3.10 5.14 -2.37
CA THR A 64 -4.39 4.52 -2.70
C THR A 64 -4.60 4.33 -4.20
N GLY A 65 -5.57 3.51 -4.59
CA GLY A 65 -5.98 3.33 -5.98
C GLY A 65 -6.56 4.60 -6.63
N GLY A 66 -6.64 4.67 -7.95
CA GLY A 66 -7.23 5.81 -8.67
C GLY A 66 -6.82 5.97 -10.12
N GLU A 67 -6.76 7.20 -10.57
CA GLU A 67 -6.47 7.66 -11.91
C GLU A 67 -5.05 7.22 -12.37
N ASP A 68 -4.77 7.26 -13.66
CA ASP A 68 -3.47 6.85 -14.21
C ASP A 68 -2.33 7.80 -13.81
N ILE A 69 -1.12 7.26 -13.75
CA ILE A 69 0.10 8.05 -13.54
C ILE A 69 0.53 8.66 -14.88
N ASN A 70 0.89 9.93 -14.87
CA ASN A 70 1.41 10.62 -16.03
C ASN A 70 2.62 9.87 -16.61
N PRO A 71 2.58 9.43 -17.90
CA PRO A 71 3.69 8.75 -18.56
C PRO A 71 5.02 9.52 -18.56
N LEU A 72 5.00 10.83 -18.40
CA LEU A 72 6.21 11.64 -18.26
C LEU A 72 6.97 11.35 -16.94
N GLU A 73 6.29 10.89 -15.89
CA GLU A 73 6.93 10.52 -14.61
C GLU A 73 7.88 9.31 -14.73
N TYR A 74 7.70 8.49 -15.77
CA TYR A 74 8.54 7.32 -16.06
C TYR A 74 9.13 7.32 -17.47
N ASN A 75 9.27 8.53 -18.07
CA ASN A 75 9.94 8.78 -19.36
C ASN A 75 9.39 7.94 -20.54
N ASN A 76 8.09 7.68 -20.59
CA ASN A 76 7.44 6.93 -21.64
C ASN A 76 6.29 7.73 -22.29
N THR A 77 6.64 8.66 -23.18
CA THR A 77 5.65 9.54 -23.84
C THR A 77 4.67 8.78 -24.74
N SER A 78 5.04 7.61 -25.29
CA SER A 78 4.14 6.82 -26.13
C SER A 78 2.91 6.32 -25.35
N ASN A 79 3.01 6.15 -24.04
CA ASN A 79 1.88 5.75 -23.20
C ASN A 79 0.81 6.86 -23.05
N LEU A 80 1.11 8.13 -23.45
CA LEU A 80 0.10 9.21 -23.45
C LEU A 80 -1.08 8.93 -24.40
N GLU A 81 -0.86 8.11 -25.43
CA GLU A 81 -1.91 7.76 -26.40
C GLU A 81 -2.87 6.68 -25.88
N VAL A 82 -2.46 5.92 -24.86
CA VAL A 82 -3.20 4.74 -24.35
C VAL A 82 -3.59 4.84 -22.89
N CYS A 83 -3.00 5.78 -22.13
CA CYS A 83 -3.39 6.00 -20.74
C CYS A 83 -4.78 6.66 -20.64
N GLY A 84 -5.44 6.46 -19.50
CA GLY A 84 -6.71 7.12 -19.17
C GLY A 84 -6.52 8.51 -18.55
N ASP A 85 -7.41 8.89 -17.66
CA ASP A 85 -7.38 10.19 -16.98
C ASP A 85 -6.14 10.33 -16.10
N ILE A 86 -5.41 11.43 -16.27
CA ILE A 86 -4.21 11.77 -15.50
C ILE A 86 -4.54 12.86 -14.47
N ASN A 87 -4.09 12.65 -13.24
CA ASN A 87 -4.22 13.64 -12.17
C ASN A 87 -2.83 14.11 -11.70
N TYR A 88 -2.31 15.16 -12.35
CA TYR A 88 -0.96 15.70 -12.10
C TYR A 88 -0.73 16.15 -10.65
N SER A 89 -1.73 16.73 -10.01
CA SER A 89 -1.62 17.13 -8.60
C SER A 89 -1.47 15.94 -7.68
N ARG A 90 -2.11 14.82 -8.04
CA ARG A 90 -2.00 13.58 -7.30
C ARG A 90 -0.66 12.87 -7.55
N ASP A 91 -0.12 12.95 -8.77
CA ASP A 91 1.23 12.43 -9.06
C ASP A 91 2.27 13.12 -8.18
N THR A 92 2.24 14.47 -8.13
CA THR A 92 3.13 15.26 -7.29
C THR A 92 2.95 14.94 -5.80
N LEU A 93 1.71 14.81 -5.33
CA LEU A 93 1.40 14.48 -3.93
C LEU A 93 1.94 13.09 -3.56
N GLU A 94 1.64 12.08 -4.37
CA GLU A 94 2.02 10.70 -4.04
C GLU A 94 3.53 10.47 -4.17
N ARG A 95 4.19 11.14 -5.12
CA ARG A 95 5.65 11.19 -5.18
C ARG A 95 6.23 11.72 -3.87
N LYS A 96 5.72 12.85 -3.38
CA LYS A 96 6.16 13.47 -2.13
C LYS A 96 5.92 12.56 -0.91
N LEU A 97 4.76 11.89 -0.85
CA LEU A 97 4.45 10.94 0.22
C LEU A 97 5.38 9.72 0.18
N PHE A 98 5.68 9.21 -1.02
CA PHE A 98 6.62 8.10 -1.19
C PHE A 98 8.03 8.51 -0.76
N ASP A 99 8.55 9.63 -1.26
CA ASP A 99 9.90 10.11 -0.95
C ASP A 99 10.06 10.32 0.56
N PHE A 100 9.06 10.94 1.21
CA PHE A 100 9.06 11.11 2.66
C PHE A 100 9.08 9.76 3.42
N ALA A 101 8.23 8.82 3.00
CA ALA A 101 8.19 7.49 3.61
C ALA A 101 9.53 6.75 3.42
N PHE A 102 10.11 6.84 2.22
CA PHE A 102 11.38 6.19 1.88
C PHE A 102 12.54 6.73 2.70
N GLU A 103 12.69 8.05 2.79
CA GLU A 103 13.77 8.74 3.52
C GLU A 103 13.67 8.51 5.02
N ASN A 104 12.47 8.59 5.58
CA ASN A 104 12.23 8.52 7.03
C ASN A 104 11.87 7.11 7.53
N LYS A 105 11.95 6.09 6.66
CA LYS A 105 11.63 4.69 6.99
C LYS A 105 10.20 4.46 7.50
N ILE A 106 9.27 5.35 7.12
CA ILE A 106 7.86 5.23 7.50
C ILE A 106 7.22 4.04 6.76
N PRO A 107 6.57 3.10 7.46
CA PRO A 107 5.84 2.00 6.81
C PRO A 107 4.87 2.48 5.72
N LEU A 108 4.92 1.83 4.54
CA LEU A 108 4.12 2.20 3.40
C LEU A 108 3.40 1.00 2.79
N ILE A 109 2.11 1.17 2.48
CA ILE A 109 1.34 0.28 1.61
C ILE A 109 0.99 1.01 0.31
N GLY A 110 1.22 0.37 -0.84
CA GLY A 110 0.71 0.79 -2.14
C GLY A 110 -0.44 -0.11 -2.62
N VAL A 111 -1.56 0.48 -3.06
CA VAL A 111 -2.71 -0.27 -3.60
C VAL A 111 -3.02 0.22 -5.01
N CYS A 112 -3.08 -0.70 -5.97
CA CYS A 112 -3.40 -0.45 -7.38
C CYS A 112 -2.48 0.66 -7.95
N ARG A 113 -3.00 1.86 -8.18
CA ARG A 113 -2.19 3.02 -8.55
C ARG A 113 -1.03 3.28 -7.57
N GLY A 114 -1.22 3.03 -6.26
CA GLY A 114 -0.16 3.17 -5.25
C GLY A 114 1.01 2.20 -5.45
N MET A 115 0.76 0.98 -5.93
CA MET A 115 1.82 0.04 -6.34
C MET A 115 2.58 0.57 -7.56
N GLN A 116 1.87 1.10 -8.53
CA GLN A 116 2.43 1.70 -9.74
C GLN A 116 3.30 2.92 -9.38
N MET A 117 2.81 3.81 -8.49
CA MET A 117 3.57 4.96 -8.01
C MET A 117 4.83 4.53 -7.24
N MET A 118 4.76 3.50 -6.40
CA MET A 118 5.95 2.96 -5.72
C MET A 118 7.00 2.50 -6.73
N ASN A 119 6.61 1.82 -7.81
CA ASN A 119 7.50 1.38 -8.87
C ASN A 119 8.12 2.57 -9.62
N VAL A 120 7.30 3.52 -10.07
CA VAL A 120 7.74 4.72 -10.82
C VAL A 120 8.65 5.59 -9.95
N ALA A 121 8.29 5.84 -8.70
CA ALA A 121 9.10 6.61 -7.76
C ALA A 121 10.45 5.96 -7.47
N SER A 122 10.53 4.64 -7.58
CA SER A 122 11.77 3.87 -7.45
C SER A 122 12.59 3.78 -8.75
N GLY A 123 12.14 4.38 -9.86
CA GLY A 123 12.83 4.39 -11.16
C GLY A 123 12.36 3.31 -12.14
N GLY A 124 11.24 2.64 -11.87
CA GLY A 124 10.61 1.70 -12.78
C GLY A 124 9.69 2.37 -13.82
N THR A 125 9.10 1.55 -14.70
CA THR A 125 8.15 2.00 -15.72
C THR A 125 6.85 1.20 -15.68
N LEU A 126 5.83 1.65 -16.44
CA LEU A 126 4.54 1.00 -16.55
C LEU A 126 4.22 0.61 -17.99
N TYR A 127 3.43 -0.45 -18.15
CA TYR A 127 2.56 -0.60 -19.31
C TYR A 127 1.43 0.43 -19.18
N GLY A 128 1.20 1.21 -20.23
CA GLY A 128 0.17 2.26 -20.27
C GLY A 128 -1.23 1.70 -20.44
N ASP A 129 -1.35 0.54 -21.11
CA ASP A 129 -2.60 -0.19 -21.29
C ASP A 129 -2.31 -1.68 -21.54
N ILE A 130 -2.78 -2.54 -20.65
CA ILE A 130 -2.57 -3.98 -20.70
C ILE A 130 -3.14 -4.58 -21.99
N PRO A 131 -4.41 -4.33 -22.40
CA PRO A 131 -4.97 -4.91 -23.59
C PRO A 131 -4.16 -4.64 -24.87
N THR A 132 -3.60 -3.45 -25.01
CA THR A 132 -2.84 -3.06 -26.21
C THR A 132 -1.38 -3.48 -26.19
N GLN A 133 -0.75 -3.56 -25.02
CA GLN A 133 0.70 -3.75 -24.86
C GLN A 133 1.11 -5.14 -24.38
N VAL A 134 0.19 -5.87 -23.74
CA VAL A 134 0.43 -7.22 -23.20
C VAL A 134 -0.53 -8.23 -23.83
N GLY A 135 -1.83 -7.97 -23.81
CA GLY A 135 -2.86 -8.84 -24.36
C GLY A 135 -4.12 -8.91 -23.46
N THR A 136 -4.99 -9.86 -23.77
CA THR A 136 -6.30 -10.03 -23.11
C THR A 136 -6.51 -11.44 -22.56
N ASP A 137 -5.45 -12.20 -22.36
CA ASP A 137 -5.53 -13.58 -21.82
C ASP A 137 -6.04 -13.59 -20.37
N VAL A 138 -5.72 -12.55 -19.61
CA VAL A 138 -6.31 -12.25 -18.31
C VAL A 138 -7.05 -10.92 -18.39
N ILE A 139 -8.28 -10.87 -17.86
CA ILE A 139 -9.05 -9.63 -17.80
C ILE A 139 -8.76 -8.94 -16.48
N HIS A 140 -8.11 -7.75 -16.55
CA HIS A 140 -7.78 -6.94 -15.37
C HIS A 140 -8.76 -5.82 -15.12
N ARG A 141 -9.54 -5.41 -16.13
CA ARG A 141 -10.57 -4.37 -16.05
C ARG A 141 -11.73 -4.62 -17.01
N ASN A 142 -12.94 -4.36 -16.53
CA ASN A 142 -14.17 -4.35 -17.34
C ASN A 142 -15.13 -3.32 -16.73
N ASN A 143 -16.38 -3.27 -17.21
CA ASN A 143 -17.47 -2.39 -16.71
C ASN A 143 -17.99 -2.79 -15.31
N GLY A 144 -17.11 -3.15 -14.39
CA GLY A 144 -17.43 -3.60 -13.03
C GLY A 144 -16.24 -4.24 -12.37
N GLU A 145 -16.50 -4.96 -11.27
CA GLU A 145 -15.49 -5.76 -10.62
C GLU A 145 -15.09 -6.94 -11.50
N VAL A 146 -13.81 -7.12 -11.67
CA VAL A 146 -13.22 -8.30 -12.29
C VAL A 146 -12.53 -9.12 -11.21
N ILE A 147 -12.54 -10.43 -11.39
CA ILE A 147 -11.89 -11.39 -10.49
C ILE A 147 -10.97 -12.26 -11.34
N HIS A 148 -9.72 -12.40 -10.91
CA HIS A 148 -8.77 -13.33 -11.52
C HIS A 148 -7.91 -14.02 -10.46
N GLU A 149 -7.20 -15.08 -10.88
CA GLU A 149 -6.25 -15.78 -10.02
C GLU A 149 -4.85 -15.19 -10.18
N ILE A 150 -4.11 -15.21 -9.07
CA ILE A 150 -2.69 -14.89 -8.99
C ILE A 150 -1.92 -16.05 -8.39
N ALA A 151 -0.68 -16.25 -8.84
CA ALA A 151 0.23 -17.24 -8.31
C ALA A 151 1.34 -16.54 -7.49
N ILE A 152 1.67 -17.12 -6.33
CA ILE A 152 2.80 -16.68 -5.49
C ILE A 152 4.09 -17.15 -6.16
N VAL A 153 5.02 -16.23 -6.38
CA VAL A 153 6.34 -16.51 -6.99
C VAL A 153 7.48 -16.41 -5.99
N ASP A 154 7.23 -15.72 -4.86
CA ASP A 154 8.14 -15.68 -3.71
C ASP A 154 7.31 -15.52 -2.43
N THR A 155 7.73 -16.20 -1.35
CA THR A 155 6.95 -16.25 -0.12
C THR A 155 7.03 -14.91 0.64
N CYS A 156 5.86 -14.33 0.93
CA CYS A 156 5.76 -13.10 1.70
C CYS A 156 4.59 -13.14 2.70
N SER A 157 4.91 -13.47 3.95
CA SER A 157 3.92 -13.50 5.04
C SER A 157 3.38 -12.12 5.47
N LEU A 158 3.85 -11.03 4.85
CA LEU A 158 3.35 -9.68 5.09
C LEU A 158 2.07 -9.38 4.27
N ILE A 159 1.82 -10.17 3.22
CA ILE A 159 0.70 -9.98 2.29
C ILE A 159 -0.20 -11.22 2.26
N PHE A 160 0.40 -12.42 2.16
CA PHE A 160 -0.32 -13.67 1.93
C PHE A 160 -0.15 -14.67 3.06
N PRO A 161 -1.17 -15.54 3.31
CA PRO A 161 -0.98 -16.79 4.05
C PRO A 161 0.11 -17.65 3.37
N ILE A 162 0.87 -18.39 4.17
CA ILE A 162 2.00 -19.21 3.67
C ILE A 162 1.61 -20.65 3.31
N ASP A 163 0.35 -21.01 3.42
CA ASP A 163 -0.19 -22.36 3.22
C ASP A 163 -0.79 -22.59 1.82
N ARG A 164 -0.77 -21.58 0.96
CA ARG A 164 -1.32 -21.61 -0.41
C ARG A 164 -0.44 -20.87 -1.38
N ASP A 165 -0.38 -21.36 -2.62
CA ASP A 165 0.43 -20.79 -3.71
C ASP A 165 -0.41 -19.98 -4.72
N THR A 166 -1.73 -20.00 -4.60
CA THR A 166 -2.64 -19.26 -5.48
C THR A 166 -3.75 -18.57 -4.69
N PHE A 167 -4.19 -17.43 -5.18
CA PHE A 167 -5.26 -16.63 -4.60
C PHE A 167 -6.15 -16.04 -5.67
N THR A 168 -7.45 -15.94 -5.39
CA THR A 168 -8.39 -15.16 -6.20
C THR A 168 -8.46 -13.75 -5.65
N VAL A 169 -8.28 -12.76 -6.53
CA VAL A 169 -8.28 -11.34 -6.19
C VAL A 169 -9.23 -10.55 -7.09
N ASN A 170 -9.64 -9.39 -6.60
CA ASN A 170 -10.42 -8.43 -7.37
C ASN A 170 -9.50 -7.53 -8.21
N SER A 171 -10.02 -6.94 -9.30
CA SER A 171 -9.22 -6.12 -10.20
C SER A 171 -10.04 -5.00 -10.85
N TRP A 172 -9.41 -3.82 -11.01
CA TRP A 172 -9.95 -2.66 -11.71
C TRP A 172 -8.87 -1.87 -12.47
N HIS A 173 -7.72 -2.46 -12.78
CA HIS A 173 -6.62 -1.75 -13.42
C HIS A 173 -6.48 -2.13 -14.90
N HIS A 174 -6.02 -1.21 -15.73
CA HIS A 174 -5.62 -1.45 -17.11
C HIS A 174 -4.13 -1.11 -17.36
N GLN A 175 -3.46 -0.54 -16.35
CA GLN A 175 -2.01 -0.36 -16.33
C GLN A 175 -1.36 -1.40 -15.43
N ALA A 176 -0.08 -1.72 -15.67
CA ALA A 176 0.72 -2.65 -14.87
C ALA A 176 2.18 -2.24 -14.80
N LEU A 177 2.93 -2.81 -13.85
CA LEU A 177 4.39 -2.65 -13.81
C LEU A 177 5.03 -3.29 -15.04
N ASN A 178 5.97 -2.57 -15.67
CA ASN A 178 6.77 -3.06 -16.82
C ASN A 178 8.23 -3.29 -16.37
N ILE A 179 9.05 -2.25 -16.28
CA ILE A 179 10.39 -2.35 -15.71
C ILE A 179 10.31 -2.17 -14.20
N ILE A 180 10.91 -3.12 -13.48
CA ILE A 180 10.91 -3.14 -12.01
C ILE A 180 12.35 -2.99 -11.53
N PRO A 181 12.66 -2.01 -10.67
CA PRO A 181 13.99 -1.84 -10.10
C PRO A 181 14.43 -3.04 -9.24
N ASN A 182 15.73 -3.34 -9.22
CA ASN A 182 16.27 -4.53 -8.55
C ASN A 182 15.98 -4.61 -7.04
N HIS A 183 15.72 -3.48 -6.41
CA HIS A 183 15.39 -3.42 -4.97
C HIS A 183 13.89 -3.61 -4.68
N ILE A 184 13.08 -3.84 -5.72
CA ILE A 184 11.68 -4.25 -5.61
C ILE A 184 11.55 -5.70 -6.05
N LYS A 185 11.04 -6.56 -5.19
CA LYS A 185 10.83 -7.99 -5.44
C LYS A 185 9.37 -8.26 -5.79
N VAL A 186 9.14 -8.99 -6.87
CA VAL A 186 7.80 -9.48 -7.22
C VAL A 186 7.48 -10.70 -6.36
N ILE A 187 6.31 -10.67 -5.71
CA ILE A 187 5.84 -11.70 -4.79
C ILE A 187 4.74 -12.53 -5.42
N ALA A 188 3.88 -11.93 -6.24
CA ALA A 188 2.81 -12.63 -6.95
C ALA A 188 2.65 -12.10 -8.37
N ARG A 189 2.17 -12.96 -9.27
CA ARG A 189 1.85 -12.64 -10.66
C ARG A 189 0.49 -13.22 -11.05
N SER A 190 -0.20 -12.52 -11.96
CA SER A 190 -1.29 -13.09 -12.75
C SER A 190 -0.79 -14.09 -13.79
N TYR A 191 -1.69 -14.89 -14.38
CA TYR A 191 -1.30 -15.92 -15.35
C TYR A 191 -0.71 -15.39 -16.67
N ASP A 192 -0.96 -14.14 -17.02
CA ASP A 192 -0.30 -13.44 -18.13
C ASP A 192 1.08 -12.87 -17.75
N GLY A 193 1.55 -13.16 -16.54
CA GLY A 193 2.87 -12.83 -16.04
C GLY A 193 3.00 -11.42 -15.42
N LEU A 194 1.92 -10.63 -15.36
CA LEU A 194 1.98 -9.29 -14.79
C LEU A 194 2.14 -9.33 -13.27
N PRO A 195 2.94 -8.43 -12.68
CA PRO A 195 3.12 -8.32 -11.24
C PRO A 195 1.82 -7.89 -10.55
N GLU A 196 1.41 -8.63 -9.53
CA GLU A 196 0.22 -8.38 -8.73
C GLU A 196 0.53 -8.03 -7.26
N ALA A 197 1.73 -8.40 -6.79
CA ALA A 197 2.22 -7.99 -5.48
C ALA A 197 3.74 -7.81 -5.52
N VAL A 198 4.22 -6.77 -4.85
CA VAL A 198 5.65 -6.47 -4.73
C VAL A 198 5.99 -6.04 -3.30
N VAL A 199 7.26 -6.24 -2.94
CA VAL A 199 7.84 -5.74 -1.69
C VAL A 199 9.17 -5.06 -1.96
N MET A 200 9.51 -4.03 -1.21
CA MET A 200 10.85 -3.47 -1.25
C MET A 200 11.82 -4.35 -0.46
N ASP A 201 13.05 -4.47 -0.93
CA ASP A 201 14.09 -5.20 -0.21
C ASP A 201 14.29 -4.59 1.19
N LYS A 202 14.29 -5.43 2.21
CA LYS A 202 14.41 -4.99 3.61
C LYS A 202 15.72 -4.27 3.92
N SER A 203 16.78 -4.52 3.14
CA SER A 203 18.04 -3.78 3.25
C SER A 203 17.93 -2.33 2.79
N VAL A 204 16.92 -2.02 1.95
CA VAL A 204 16.63 -0.68 1.42
C VAL A 204 15.58 0.02 2.27
N HIS A 205 14.48 -0.67 2.59
CA HIS A 205 13.42 -0.13 3.44
C HIS A 205 12.76 -1.22 4.28
N PRO A 206 12.57 -1.04 5.61
CA PRO A 206 12.11 -2.09 6.51
C PRO A 206 10.69 -2.59 6.19
N PHE A 207 9.81 -1.71 5.71
CA PHE A 207 8.44 -2.08 5.36
C PHE A 207 7.84 -1.18 4.26
N MET A 208 7.96 -1.62 3.02
CA MET A 208 7.16 -1.13 1.88
C MET A 208 6.62 -2.33 1.11
N ILE A 209 5.31 -2.49 1.10
CA ILE A 209 4.59 -3.55 0.38
C ILE A 209 3.55 -2.93 -0.54
N ALA A 210 3.30 -3.55 -1.68
CA ALA A 210 2.26 -3.04 -2.57
C ALA A 210 1.59 -4.17 -3.36
N VAL A 211 0.31 -3.96 -3.69
CA VAL A 211 -0.52 -4.90 -4.45
C VAL A 211 -1.29 -4.19 -5.55
N GLN A 212 -1.52 -4.88 -6.67
CA GLN A 212 -2.24 -4.33 -7.81
C GLN A 212 -3.76 -4.43 -7.64
N PHE A 213 -4.22 -5.44 -6.91
CA PHE A 213 -5.61 -5.63 -6.51
C PHE A 213 -6.00 -4.74 -5.30
N HIS A 214 -7.26 -4.83 -4.85
CA HIS A 214 -7.83 -3.96 -3.82
C HIS A 214 -8.15 -4.73 -2.52
N PRO A 215 -7.20 -4.88 -1.58
CA PRO A 215 -7.44 -5.59 -0.32
C PRO A 215 -8.49 -4.90 0.56
N GLU A 216 -8.66 -3.57 0.46
CA GLU A 216 -9.67 -2.81 1.17
C GLU A 216 -11.11 -3.12 0.74
N ARG A 217 -11.28 -3.90 -0.36
CA ARG A 217 -12.56 -4.35 -0.90
C ARG A 217 -12.80 -5.85 -0.75
N LEU A 218 -11.82 -6.65 -0.35
CA LEU A 218 -11.95 -8.10 -0.19
C LEU A 218 -12.83 -8.51 1.01
N GLY A 219 -13.19 -7.57 1.84
CA GLY A 219 -13.98 -7.81 3.05
C GLY A 219 -13.14 -8.26 4.25
N LYS A 220 -13.65 -7.96 5.43
CA LYS A 220 -12.92 -8.12 6.71
C LYS A 220 -12.56 -9.58 7.08
N GLU A 221 -13.25 -10.57 6.49
CA GLU A 221 -12.98 -11.99 6.77
C GLU A 221 -11.91 -12.59 5.85
N ASN A 222 -11.50 -11.85 4.79
CA ASN A 222 -10.45 -12.31 3.87
C ASN A 222 -9.07 -12.26 4.53
N ASP A 223 -8.28 -13.30 4.36
CA ASP A 223 -6.97 -13.44 4.99
C ASP A 223 -5.97 -12.37 4.52
N ILE A 224 -5.96 -12.04 3.22
CA ILE A 224 -5.07 -10.99 2.67
C ILE A 224 -5.42 -9.63 3.31
N HIS A 225 -6.71 -9.29 3.39
CA HIS A 225 -7.19 -8.08 4.04
C HIS A 225 -6.68 -7.96 5.49
N LYS A 226 -6.78 -9.06 6.27
CA LYS A 226 -6.33 -9.13 7.67
C LYS A 226 -4.81 -9.04 7.78
N ILE A 227 -4.09 -9.90 7.05
CA ILE A 227 -2.63 -10.02 7.12
C ILE A 227 -1.96 -8.69 6.76
N MET A 228 -2.38 -8.04 5.68
CA MET A 228 -1.81 -6.75 5.28
C MET A 228 -2.04 -5.67 6.34
N LYS A 229 -3.26 -5.57 6.89
CA LYS A 229 -3.57 -4.64 7.98
C LYS A 229 -2.69 -4.91 9.21
N GLU A 230 -2.64 -6.14 9.69
CA GLU A 230 -1.87 -6.53 10.87
C GLU A 230 -0.36 -6.32 10.68
N SER A 231 0.16 -6.66 9.49
CA SER A 231 1.57 -6.45 9.14
C SER A 231 1.94 -4.98 9.15
N PHE A 232 1.05 -4.12 8.63
CA PHE A 232 1.25 -2.68 8.62
C PHE A 232 1.26 -2.08 10.03
N PHE A 233 0.28 -2.41 10.86
CA PHE A 233 0.25 -1.93 12.25
C PHE A 233 1.44 -2.46 13.07
N ARG A 234 1.86 -3.70 12.81
CA ARG A 234 3.07 -4.25 13.43
C ARG A 234 4.32 -3.47 13.02
N ALA A 235 4.45 -3.12 11.74
CA ALA A 235 5.56 -2.31 11.26
C ALA A 235 5.57 -0.92 11.89
N ILE A 236 4.43 -0.25 12.00
CA ILE A 236 4.26 1.03 12.69
C ILE A 236 4.72 0.92 14.15
N TYR A 237 4.25 -0.11 14.86
CA TYR A 237 4.61 -0.32 16.27
C TYR A 237 6.11 -0.49 16.50
N TYR A 238 6.80 -1.22 15.62
CA TYR A 238 8.25 -1.40 15.75
C TYR A 238 9.03 -0.15 15.33
N ASN A 239 8.59 0.56 14.29
CA ASN A 239 9.22 1.80 13.85
C ASN A 239 9.16 2.93 14.90
N SER A 240 8.13 2.93 15.75
CA SER A 240 7.98 3.93 16.84
C SER A 240 8.88 3.69 18.04
N LYS A 241 9.64 2.59 18.07
CA LYS A 241 10.52 2.19 19.20
C LYS A 241 11.99 2.40 18.93
N ASP A 242 12.36 2.63 17.67
CA ASP A 242 13.72 2.94 17.23
C ASP A 242 13.91 4.46 17.17
#